data_fbc49f2cfca14e167bfd0515d3905a8e
#
_entry.id   fbc49f2cfca14e167bfd0515d3905a8e
#
_cell.length_a   1.000
_cell.length_b   1.000
_cell.length_c   1.000
_cell.angle_alpha   90.00
_cell.angle_beta   90.00
_cell.angle_gamma   90.00
#
_symmetry.space_group_name_H-M   'P 1'
#
loop_
_entity.id
_entity.type
_entity.pdbx_description
1 polymer ?
#
loop_
_entity_poly.entity_id
_entity_poly.type
_entity_poly.pdbx_seq_one_letter_code
_entity_poly.pdbx_strand_id
1 'polypeptide(L)'
;MKRLRFMHAADLHLDSPFKGMSALPEKVRERMRESTFSALKELVAVATQEQVDFVMISGDVYDLSDRSLRAQIRFQKALEQLAAHGIPAYIIHGNHDPEDGRAAKLVWPAGVHFFACDRVETVQVEKPGRGVIAEIHGISYRHSAVTDNLALQFRASRVDAAQIAMLHTNVDGDPGHDNYAPCSKTDLLAAGMHYWALGHVHTRKVLHERPAIVYPGNLQGRNIRETGPRGCYLVEMSEEGQAHLTFRALDAVRWFHQRLTIAGMQTEQDLKDRVGEALERIREEADGRDAVVRLTLEGRGPLSGLLRRGKMLQELTAELRLDEEERSRFVWVESIEDRTAGELDLAALRQEKSFLGDLLRYAEALQGDDGALHAFAGEALAALQSLPQSAGNPAAADPERLREWLRAAEALAADLLSADGGGAG
;
A
#
# COMPACT_ATOMS: atom_id res chain seq x y z
N MET A 1 16.17 -24.40 -19.51
CA MET A 1 16.66 -23.02 -19.14
C MET A 1 17.80 -23.14 -18.11
N LYS A 2 18.42 -22.02 -17.72
CA LYS A 2 19.50 -21.99 -16.72
C LYS A 2 19.00 -21.30 -15.46
N ARG A 3 19.44 -21.75 -14.28
CA ARG A 3 19.11 -21.12 -13.00
C ARG A 3 19.63 -19.68 -12.98
N LEU A 4 18.81 -18.73 -12.54
CA LEU A 4 19.18 -17.32 -12.46
C LEU A 4 18.56 -16.66 -11.22
N ARG A 5 19.17 -15.53 -10.81
CA ARG A 5 18.74 -14.73 -9.66
C ARG A 5 18.70 -13.25 -10.05
N PHE A 6 17.61 -12.58 -9.77
CA PHE A 6 17.48 -11.16 -10.08
C PHE A 6 16.63 -10.41 -9.05
N MET A 7 16.73 -9.10 -9.03
CA MET A 7 15.82 -8.25 -8.26
C MET A 7 14.76 -7.62 -9.14
N HIS A 8 13.53 -7.59 -8.64
CA HIS A 8 12.41 -6.89 -9.26
C HIS A 8 11.90 -5.80 -8.31
N ALA A 9 12.10 -4.54 -8.71
CA ALA A 9 11.62 -3.33 -8.07
C ALA A 9 10.72 -2.54 -9.02
N ALA A 10 9.87 -1.66 -8.50
CA ALA A 10 9.02 -0.74 -9.24
C ALA A 10 8.67 0.46 -8.36
N ASP A 11 8.10 1.50 -8.96
CA ASP A 11 7.44 2.61 -8.26
C ASP A 11 8.35 3.24 -7.18
N LEU A 12 9.58 3.63 -7.60
CA LEU A 12 10.60 4.17 -6.72
C LEU A 12 10.26 5.58 -6.24
N HIS A 13 9.65 6.40 -7.11
CA HIS A 13 9.22 7.76 -6.85
C HIS A 13 10.23 8.59 -6.07
N LEU A 14 11.45 8.62 -6.54
CA LEU A 14 12.58 9.27 -5.88
C LEU A 14 12.35 10.78 -5.73
N ASP A 15 12.59 11.29 -4.50
CA ASP A 15 12.40 12.71 -4.14
C ASP A 15 10.95 13.21 -4.20
N SER A 16 9.97 12.32 -4.30
CA SER A 16 8.56 12.71 -4.27
C SER A 16 8.18 13.32 -2.93
N PRO A 17 7.39 14.41 -2.91
CA PRO A 17 6.98 15.04 -1.67
C PRO A 17 6.01 14.16 -0.87
N PHE A 18 6.17 14.15 0.44
CA PHE A 18 5.25 13.50 1.37
C PHE A 18 4.02 14.39 1.57
N LYS A 19 2.85 13.94 1.12
CA LYS A 19 1.60 14.71 1.23
C LYS A 19 1.08 14.75 2.67
N GLY A 20 0.57 15.90 3.10
CA GLY A 20 -0.07 16.07 4.41
C GLY A 20 0.88 16.33 5.58
N MET A 21 2.18 16.51 5.34
CA MET A 21 3.19 16.65 6.39
C MET A 21 3.95 18.00 6.32
N SER A 22 3.21 19.10 6.20
CA SER A 22 3.80 20.45 6.02
C SER A 22 4.47 21.03 7.26
N ALA A 23 4.16 20.56 8.46
CA ALA A 23 4.62 21.11 9.74
C ALA A 23 5.49 20.11 10.53
N LEU A 24 6.46 19.47 9.85
CA LEU A 24 7.42 18.59 10.51
C LEU A 24 8.63 19.36 11.06
N PRO A 25 9.18 18.94 12.22
CA PRO A 25 10.50 19.36 12.64
C PRO A 25 11.56 19.06 11.55
N GLU A 26 12.59 19.91 11.47
CA GLU A 26 13.61 19.82 10.41
C GLU A 26 14.22 18.43 10.29
N LYS A 27 14.61 17.83 11.41
CA LYS A 27 15.24 16.50 11.48
C LYS A 27 14.34 15.39 10.92
N VAL A 28 13.04 15.39 11.31
CA VAL A 28 12.06 14.40 10.83
C VAL A 28 11.80 14.60 9.34
N ARG A 29 11.62 15.85 8.91
CA ARG A 29 11.39 16.24 7.51
C ARG A 29 12.54 15.79 6.62
N GLU A 30 13.79 16.03 7.04
CA GLU A 30 14.97 15.63 6.27
C GLU A 30 15.05 14.09 6.14
N ARG A 31 14.84 13.36 7.23
CA ARG A 31 14.86 11.89 7.21
C ARG A 31 13.77 11.30 6.32
N MET A 32 12.57 11.87 6.36
CA MET A 32 11.49 11.48 5.45
C MET A 32 11.87 11.77 4.00
N ARG A 33 12.37 12.97 3.71
CA ARG A 33 12.79 13.36 2.36
C ARG A 33 13.92 12.48 1.81
N GLU A 34 14.83 12.02 2.66
CA GLU A 34 15.92 11.12 2.29
C GLU A 34 15.49 9.64 2.20
N SER A 35 14.30 9.28 2.68
CA SER A 35 13.89 7.88 2.82
C SER A 35 13.82 7.13 1.49
N THR A 36 13.33 7.75 0.39
CA THR A 36 13.30 7.13 -0.94
C THR A 36 14.70 6.85 -1.47
N PHE A 37 15.66 7.74 -1.21
CA PHE A 37 17.05 7.54 -1.58
C PHE A 37 17.75 6.50 -0.70
N SER A 38 17.38 6.43 0.59
CA SER A 38 17.88 5.39 1.49
C SER A 38 17.42 4.01 1.05
N ALA A 39 16.16 3.89 0.64
CA ALA A 39 15.61 2.66 0.09
C ALA A 39 16.29 2.26 -1.24
N LEU A 40 16.59 3.22 -2.13
CA LEU A 40 17.36 2.99 -3.36
C LEU A 40 18.78 2.50 -3.04
N LYS A 41 19.45 3.11 -2.05
CA LYS A 41 20.78 2.68 -1.62
C LYS A 41 20.77 1.25 -1.08
N GLU A 42 19.74 0.91 -0.31
CA GLU A 42 19.55 -0.43 0.20
C GLU A 42 19.28 -1.46 -0.91
N LEU A 43 18.51 -1.08 -1.95
CA LEU A 43 18.33 -1.89 -3.16
C LEU A 43 19.67 -2.29 -3.78
N VAL A 44 20.58 -1.32 -3.95
CA VAL A 44 21.93 -1.55 -4.50
C VAL A 44 22.76 -2.45 -3.58
N ALA A 45 22.71 -2.20 -2.26
CA ALA A 45 23.44 -3.00 -1.29
C ALA A 45 22.99 -4.46 -1.31
N VAL A 46 21.67 -4.71 -1.27
CA VAL A 46 21.10 -6.06 -1.33
C VAL A 46 21.41 -6.73 -2.68
N ALA A 47 21.29 -6.03 -3.81
CA ALA A 47 21.63 -6.57 -5.13
C ALA A 47 23.09 -7.04 -5.19
N THR A 48 23.99 -6.25 -4.62
CA THR A 48 25.43 -6.58 -4.55
C THR A 48 25.71 -7.74 -3.61
N GLN A 49 25.12 -7.73 -2.40
CA GLN A 49 25.28 -8.78 -1.40
C GLN A 49 24.77 -10.14 -1.92
N GLU A 50 23.58 -10.15 -2.54
CA GLU A 50 22.95 -11.35 -3.11
C GLU A 50 23.58 -11.79 -4.43
N GLN A 51 24.53 -11.00 -4.98
CA GLN A 51 25.21 -11.27 -6.25
C GLN A 51 24.23 -11.62 -7.37
N VAL A 52 23.20 -10.78 -7.54
CA VAL A 52 22.16 -11.01 -8.54
C VAL A 52 22.70 -10.93 -9.96
N ASP A 53 22.08 -11.64 -10.89
CA ASP A 53 22.46 -11.62 -12.31
C ASP A 53 22.12 -10.28 -12.97
N PHE A 54 21.03 -9.62 -12.49
CA PHE A 54 20.58 -8.29 -12.94
C PHE A 54 19.52 -7.71 -12.01
N VAL A 55 19.22 -6.42 -12.22
CA VAL A 55 18.12 -5.71 -11.54
C VAL A 55 17.10 -5.26 -12.58
N MET A 56 15.80 -5.41 -12.31
CA MET A 56 14.70 -4.86 -13.11
C MET A 56 13.97 -3.78 -12.32
N ILE A 57 13.63 -2.67 -12.99
CA ILE A 57 12.86 -1.56 -12.44
C ILE A 57 11.69 -1.28 -13.38
N SER A 58 10.48 -1.61 -12.92
CA SER A 58 9.28 -1.62 -13.74
C SER A 58 8.51 -0.30 -13.70
N GLY A 59 9.19 0.82 -13.97
CA GLY A 59 8.61 2.15 -14.15
C GLY A 59 8.49 2.98 -12.86
N ASP A 60 8.08 4.22 -13.04
CA ASP A 60 7.87 5.24 -12.01
C ASP A 60 9.09 5.43 -11.09
N VAL A 61 10.26 5.65 -11.72
CA VAL A 61 11.51 5.89 -11.01
C VAL A 61 11.45 7.23 -10.26
N TYR A 62 10.86 8.27 -10.87
CA TYR A 62 10.68 9.60 -10.26
C TYR A 62 9.44 10.30 -10.85
N ASP A 63 8.97 11.35 -10.17
CA ASP A 63 7.88 12.19 -10.65
C ASP A 63 8.45 13.33 -11.51
N LEU A 64 8.38 13.21 -12.84
CA LEU A 64 8.90 14.25 -13.74
C LEU A 64 8.14 15.57 -13.66
N SER A 65 6.94 15.60 -13.10
CA SER A 65 6.23 16.82 -12.76
C SER A 65 7.04 17.72 -11.82
N ASP A 66 7.79 17.12 -10.88
CA ASP A 66 8.61 17.84 -9.90
C ASP A 66 10.03 18.14 -10.41
N ARG A 67 10.43 17.52 -11.54
CA ARG A 67 11.70 17.71 -12.22
C ARG A 67 12.94 17.67 -11.33
N SER A 68 12.93 16.84 -10.32
CA SER A 68 14.05 16.74 -9.39
C SER A 68 15.34 16.28 -10.08
N LEU A 69 16.25 17.20 -10.38
CA LEU A 69 17.59 16.86 -10.88
C LEU A 69 18.36 16.03 -9.84
N ARG A 70 18.11 16.27 -8.55
CA ARG A 70 18.69 15.50 -7.46
C ARG A 70 18.31 14.01 -7.55
N ALA A 71 17.04 13.74 -7.81
CA ALA A 71 16.55 12.35 -8.00
C ALA A 71 17.29 11.66 -9.16
N GLN A 72 17.39 12.34 -10.30
CA GLN A 72 18.01 11.81 -11.52
C GLN A 72 19.50 11.53 -11.32
N ILE A 73 20.25 12.46 -10.68
CA ILE A 73 21.69 12.28 -10.39
C ILE A 73 21.89 11.14 -9.38
N ARG A 74 21.07 11.04 -8.34
CA ARG A 74 21.19 9.96 -7.34
C ARG A 74 20.84 8.61 -7.92
N PHE A 75 19.87 8.54 -8.82
CA PHE A 75 19.54 7.33 -9.56
C PHE A 75 20.70 6.89 -10.47
N GLN A 76 21.28 7.85 -11.23
CA GLN A 76 22.48 7.58 -12.04
C GLN A 76 23.62 6.99 -11.19
N LYS A 77 23.92 7.59 -10.03
CA LYS A 77 24.95 7.06 -9.12
C LYS A 77 24.65 5.65 -8.60
N ALA A 78 23.40 5.33 -8.34
CA ALA A 78 22.99 3.98 -7.94
C ALA A 78 23.24 2.98 -9.08
N LEU A 79 22.91 3.34 -10.32
CA LEU A 79 23.19 2.51 -11.50
C LEU A 79 24.69 2.36 -11.77
N GLU A 80 25.49 3.42 -11.56
CA GLU A 80 26.96 3.35 -11.61
C GLU A 80 27.53 2.36 -10.59
N GLN A 81 26.97 2.32 -9.37
CA GLN A 81 27.36 1.34 -8.35
C GLN A 81 27.02 -0.09 -8.76
N LEU A 82 25.82 -0.34 -9.32
CA LEU A 82 25.48 -1.66 -9.86
C LEU A 82 26.43 -2.08 -10.99
N ALA A 83 26.68 -1.17 -11.94
CA ALA A 83 27.59 -1.42 -13.07
C ALA A 83 29.02 -1.72 -12.60
N ALA A 84 29.53 -1.03 -11.59
CA ALA A 84 30.83 -1.28 -10.99
C ALA A 84 30.97 -2.70 -10.39
N HIS A 85 29.84 -3.31 -10.00
CA HIS A 85 29.78 -4.71 -9.54
C HIS A 85 29.41 -5.70 -10.66
N GLY A 86 29.35 -5.24 -11.91
CA GLY A 86 28.98 -6.07 -13.06
C GLY A 86 27.51 -6.52 -13.07
N ILE A 87 26.63 -5.80 -12.37
CA ILE A 87 25.21 -6.07 -12.30
C ILE A 87 24.47 -5.13 -13.27
N PRO A 88 23.95 -5.64 -14.41
CA PRO A 88 23.19 -4.83 -15.35
C PRO A 88 21.80 -4.47 -14.78
N ALA A 89 21.27 -3.33 -15.25
CA ALA A 89 19.94 -2.86 -14.89
C ALA A 89 19.06 -2.70 -16.12
N TYR A 90 17.85 -3.23 -16.07
CA TYR A 90 16.82 -3.15 -17.10
C TYR A 90 15.65 -2.32 -16.59
N ILE A 91 15.28 -1.29 -17.34
CA ILE A 91 14.37 -0.26 -16.83
C ILE A 91 13.32 0.04 -17.91
N ILE A 92 12.07 0.12 -17.51
CA ILE A 92 11.00 0.73 -18.31
C ILE A 92 10.54 2.04 -17.66
N HIS A 93 9.98 2.95 -18.45
CA HIS A 93 9.31 4.14 -17.97
C HIS A 93 7.84 3.85 -17.67
N GLY A 94 7.29 4.50 -16.62
CA GLY A 94 5.87 4.44 -16.25
C GLY A 94 5.13 5.76 -16.57
N ASN A 95 4.00 5.97 -15.91
CA ASN A 95 3.17 7.17 -16.16
C ASN A 95 3.71 8.42 -15.46
N HIS A 96 4.51 8.29 -14.40
CA HIS A 96 5.13 9.42 -13.71
C HIS A 96 6.46 9.87 -14.34
N ASP A 97 7.12 9.01 -15.11
CA ASP A 97 8.40 9.28 -15.76
C ASP A 97 8.43 8.90 -17.25
N PRO A 98 7.41 9.26 -18.06
CA PRO A 98 7.34 8.86 -19.46
C PRO A 98 8.52 9.40 -20.28
N GLU A 99 8.81 8.75 -21.43
CA GLU A 99 9.97 9.09 -22.28
C GLU A 99 9.94 10.54 -22.80
N ASP A 100 8.74 11.06 -23.14
CA ASP A 100 8.57 12.45 -23.56
C ASP A 100 8.63 13.47 -22.41
N GLY A 101 8.79 12.97 -21.19
CA GLY A 101 9.00 13.77 -20.01
C GLY A 101 10.26 14.61 -20.11
N ARG A 102 10.32 15.70 -19.35
CA ARG A 102 11.49 16.62 -19.37
C ARG A 102 12.60 16.13 -18.45
N ALA A 103 13.10 14.93 -18.70
CA ALA A 103 14.24 14.38 -17.96
C ALA A 103 15.55 15.13 -18.33
N ALA A 104 16.52 15.15 -17.41
CA ALA A 104 17.86 15.62 -17.69
C ALA A 104 18.56 14.67 -18.66
N LYS A 105 19.38 15.22 -19.56
CA LYS A 105 20.19 14.44 -20.47
C LYS A 105 21.45 13.93 -19.76
N LEU A 106 21.33 12.82 -19.06
CA LEU A 106 22.43 12.16 -18.37
C LEU A 106 23.03 11.05 -19.22
N VAL A 107 24.31 10.75 -19.00
CA VAL A 107 24.98 9.61 -19.64
C VAL A 107 24.87 8.41 -18.69
N TRP A 108 24.21 7.36 -19.16
CA TRP A 108 24.02 6.16 -18.35
C TRP A 108 25.24 5.24 -18.43
N PRO A 109 25.60 4.52 -17.35
CA PRO A 109 26.73 3.61 -17.35
C PRO A 109 26.48 2.40 -18.26
N ALA A 110 27.56 1.73 -18.69
CA ALA A 110 27.46 0.49 -19.45
C ALA A 110 26.69 -0.57 -18.62
N GLY A 111 25.85 -1.37 -19.31
CA GLY A 111 25.00 -2.38 -18.67
C GLY A 111 23.64 -1.85 -18.18
N VAL A 112 23.36 -0.56 -18.36
CA VAL A 112 22.01 -0.01 -18.12
C VAL A 112 21.25 0.05 -19.45
N HIS A 113 20.05 -0.53 -19.45
CA HIS A 113 19.18 -0.55 -20.61
C HIS A 113 17.79 0.02 -20.27
N PHE A 114 17.38 1.09 -20.96
CA PHE A 114 16.02 1.61 -20.96
C PHE A 114 15.31 1.10 -22.21
N PHE A 115 14.19 0.41 -22.02
CA PHE A 115 13.41 -0.15 -23.12
C PHE A 115 12.71 0.93 -23.95
N ALA A 116 12.55 0.66 -25.23
CA ALA A 116 11.83 1.51 -26.17
C ALA A 116 10.36 1.71 -25.78
N CYS A 117 9.74 2.80 -26.29
CA CYS A 117 8.35 3.15 -26.02
C CYS A 117 7.40 2.91 -27.21
N ASP A 118 7.92 2.54 -28.37
CA ASP A 118 7.14 2.36 -29.60
C ASP A 118 6.76 0.90 -29.90
N ARG A 119 7.47 -0.04 -29.31
CA ARG A 119 7.24 -1.49 -29.43
C ARG A 119 7.86 -2.23 -28.27
N VAL A 120 7.42 -3.46 -28.07
CA VAL A 120 8.11 -4.39 -27.18
C VAL A 120 9.50 -4.68 -27.76
N GLU A 121 10.52 -4.36 -26.99
CA GLU A 121 11.92 -4.66 -27.26
C GLU A 121 12.34 -5.89 -26.48
N THR A 122 13.25 -6.70 -27.05
CA THR A 122 13.80 -7.90 -26.40
C THR A 122 15.30 -7.77 -26.27
N VAL A 123 15.81 -7.95 -25.06
CA VAL A 123 17.23 -7.90 -24.73
C VAL A 123 17.67 -9.23 -24.16
N GLN A 124 18.76 -9.80 -24.71
CA GLN A 124 19.37 -11.02 -24.20
C GLN A 124 20.33 -10.72 -23.07
N VAL A 125 20.17 -11.46 -21.97
CA VAL A 125 21.09 -11.42 -20.83
C VAL A 125 22.07 -12.58 -20.96
N GLU A 126 23.33 -12.24 -21.18
CA GLU A 126 24.39 -13.22 -21.30
C GLU A 126 25.30 -13.26 -20.09
N LYS A 127 25.78 -14.42 -19.73
CA LYS A 127 26.79 -14.61 -18.68
C LYS A 127 27.99 -15.39 -19.22
N PRO A 128 29.24 -14.97 -18.91
CA PRO A 128 30.44 -15.69 -19.30
C PRO A 128 30.35 -17.17 -18.92
N GLY A 129 30.63 -18.07 -19.86
CA GLY A 129 30.58 -19.52 -19.63
C GLY A 129 29.19 -20.13 -19.53
N ARG A 130 28.12 -19.31 -19.47
CA ARG A 130 26.73 -19.76 -19.39
C ARG A 130 25.90 -19.43 -20.64
N GLY A 131 26.38 -18.51 -21.50
CA GLY A 131 25.63 -18.00 -22.64
C GLY A 131 24.38 -17.25 -22.25
N VAL A 132 23.35 -17.23 -23.10
CA VAL A 132 22.07 -16.58 -22.80
C VAL A 132 21.37 -17.28 -21.64
N ILE A 133 21.06 -16.53 -20.58
CA ILE A 133 20.37 -17.00 -19.37
C ILE A 133 18.93 -16.52 -19.30
N ALA A 134 18.64 -15.34 -19.89
CA ALA A 134 17.29 -14.78 -19.96
C ALA A 134 17.11 -13.94 -21.23
N GLU A 135 15.87 -13.79 -21.66
CA GLU A 135 15.42 -12.74 -22.56
C GLU A 135 14.43 -11.87 -21.79
N ILE A 136 14.74 -10.59 -21.74
CA ILE A 136 13.89 -9.59 -21.07
C ILE A 136 13.16 -8.82 -22.17
N HIS A 137 11.83 -8.87 -22.12
CA HIS A 137 10.92 -8.17 -23.00
C HIS A 137 10.36 -6.97 -22.26
N GLY A 138 10.52 -5.77 -22.78
CA GLY A 138 10.05 -4.55 -22.12
C GLY A 138 9.45 -3.56 -23.07
N ILE A 139 8.54 -2.74 -22.58
CA ILE A 139 8.02 -1.56 -23.27
C ILE A 139 7.86 -0.43 -22.27
N SER A 140 8.35 0.75 -22.61
CA SER A 140 8.22 1.96 -21.80
C SER A 140 6.98 2.76 -22.20
N TYR A 141 6.53 3.65 -21.32
CA TYR A 141 5.52 4.65 -21.67
C TYR A 141 6.16 5.80 -22.43
N ARG A 142 5.52 6.19 -23.55
CA ARG A 142 5.89 7.41 -24.27
C ARG A 142 5.30 8.64 -23.61
N HIS A 143 4.04 8.56 -23.18
CA HIS A 143 3.24 9.62 -22.55
C HIS A 143 2.70 9.15 -21.19
N SER A 144 2.35 10.09 -20.33
CA SER A 144 1.83 9.77 -18.98
C SER A 144 0.51 9.01 -18.99
N ALA A 145 -0.34 9.18 -20.00
CA ALA A 145 -1.62 8.50 -20.12
C ALA A 145 -1.60 7.49 -21.28
N VAL A 146 -1.39 6.22 -20.96
CA VAL A 146 -1.46 5.12 -21.92
C VAL A 146 -2.77 4.35 -21.66
N THR A 147 -3.65 4.28 -22.65
CA THR A 147 -4.95 3.61 -22.57
C THR A 147 -5.01 2.29 -23.33
N ASP A 148 -4.01 2.02 -24.17
CA ASP A 148 -3.92 0.81 -24.97
C ASP A 148 -3.50 -0.38 -24.10
N ASN A 149 -4.02 -1.57 -24.45
CA ASN A 149 -3.57 -2.83 -23.85
C ASN A 149 -2.23 -3.25 -24.44
N LEU A 150 -1.12 -2.80 -23.81
CA LEU A 150 0.23 -3.09 -24.25
C LEU A 150 0.61 -4.57 -24.07
N ALA A 151 -0.05 -5.30 -23.16
CA ALA A 151 0.24 -6.71 -22.92
C ALA A 151 0.06 -7.58 -24.17
N LEU A 152 -0.84 -7.20 -25.07
CA LEU A 152 -1.11 -7.91 -26.33
C LEU A 152 0.07 -7.92 -27.31
N GLN A 153 1.06 -7.05 -27.12
CA GLN A 153 2.27 -6.98 -27.96
C GLN A 153 3.35 -7.99 -27.54
N PHE A 154 3.26 -8.56 -26.34
CA PHE A 154 4.26 -9.46 -25.81
C PHE A 154 4.08 -10.88 -26.38
N ARG A 155 5.21 -11.49 -26.79
CA ARG A 155 5.28 -12.89 -27.20
C ARG A 155 6.61 -13.47 -26.77
N ALA A 156 6.59 -14.62 -26.11
CA ALA A 156 7.80 -15.37 -25.80
C ALA A 156 8.49 -15.82 -27.07
N SER A 157 9.81 -15.79 -27.09
CA SER A 157 10.63 -16.31 -28.18
C SER A 157 10.78 -17.83 -28.08
N ARG A 158 11.51 -18.40 -29.05
CA ARG A 158 11.84 -19.85 -29.03
C ARG A 158 13.24 -20.13 -28.46
N VAL A 159 13.90 -19.12 -27.88
CA VAL A 159 15.22 -19.28 -27.26
C VAL A 159 15.05 -20.07 -25.96
N ASP A 160 15.93 -21.06 -25.74
CA ASP A 160 15.95 -21.83 -24.49
C ASP A 160 16.59 -21.04 -23.34
N ALA A 161 15.90 -19.96 -22.95
CA ALA A 161 16.26 -19.07 -21.85
C ALA A 161 15.00 -18.64 -21.08
N ALA A 162 15.17 -18.07 -19.91
CA ALA A 162 14.07 -17.52 -19.15
C ALA A 162 13.41 -16.35 -19.93
N GLN A 163 12.11 -16.43 -20.17
CA GLN A 163 11.32 -15.39 -20.85
C GLN A 163 10.68 -14.50 -19.78
N ILE A 164 11.16 -13.27 -19.66
CA ILE A 164 10.76 -12.33 -18.61
C ILE A 164 10.19 -11.09 -19.28
N ALA A 165 8.98 -10.68 -18.88
CA ALA A 165 8.34 -9.47 -19.37
C ALA A 165 8.34 -8.36 -18.31
N MET A 166 8.56 -7.12 -18.73
CA MET A 166 8.45 -5.91 -17.91
C MET A 166 7.34 -5.03 -18.47
N LEU A 167 6.35 -4.69 -17.63
CA LEU A 167 5.22 -3.86 -18.04
C LEU A 167 4.73 -3.02 -16.86
N HIS A 168 4.53 -1.73 -17.09
CA HIS A 168 3.87 -0.84 -16.15
C HIS A 168 2.38 -0.80 -16.51
N THR A 169 1.48 -1.35 -15.67
CA THR A 169 0.09 -1.64 -16.08
C THR A 169 -0.85 -1.80 -14.89
N ASN A 170 -2.15 -1.55 -15.10
CA ASN A 170 -3.22 -1.92 -14.17
C ASN A 170 -3.90 -3.20 -14.66
N VAL A 171 -3.63 -4.33 -13.99
CA VAL A 171 -4.22 -5.63 -14.32
C VAL A 171 -5.60 -5.76 -13.67
N ASP A 172 -6.61 -6.16 -14.45
CA ASP A 172 -8.01 -6.39 -14.05
C ASP A 172 -8.67 -5.16 -13.39
N GLY A 173 -8.10 -3.95 -13.58
CA GLY A 173 -8.68 -2.69 -13.08
C GLY A 173 -8.65 -2.55 -11.55
N ASP A 174 -7.45 -2.59 -10.93
CA ASP A 174 -7.30 -2.33 -9.49
C ASP A 174 -7.88 -0.94 -9.14
N PRO A 175 -8.92 -0.85 -8.29
CA PRO A 175 -9.65 0.40 -8.03
C PRO A 175 -8.84 1.44 -7.24
N GLY A 176 -7.69 1.07 -6.69
CA GLY A 176 -6.79 1.96 -5.95
C GLY A 176 -5.87 2.80 -6.83
N HIS A 177 -5.85 2.53 -8.15
CA HIS A 177 -4.95 3.15 -9.12
C HIS A 177 -5.68 3.54 -10.39
N ASP A 178 -5.14 4.55 -11.11
CA ASP A 178 -5.64 4.93 -12.42
C ASP A 178 -5.49 3.78 -13.42
N ASN A 179 -6.41 3.69 -14.38
CA ASN A 179 -6.45 2.56 -15.30
C ASN A 179 -5.53 2.76 -16.52
N TYR A 180 -4.20 2.81 -16.27
CA TYR A 180 -3.19 2.96 -17.32
C TYR A 180 -2.74 1.61 -17.89
N ALA A 181 -2.50 1.57 -19.20
CA ALA A 181 -2.16 0.37 -19.99
C ALA A 181 -2.99 -0.86 -19.55
N PRO A 182 -4.32 -0.74 -19.46
CA PRO A 182 -5.16 -1.76 -18.85
C PRO A 182 -5.05 -3.09 -19.59
N CYS A 183 -4.89 -4.16 -18.85
CA CYS A 183 -4.90 -5.52 -19.40
C CYS A 183 -5.57 -6.48 -18.42
N SER A 184 -5.94 -7.65 -18.92
CA SER A 184 -6.43 -8.73 -18.10
C SER A 184 -5.30 -9.72 -17.71
N LYS A 185 -5.46 -10.42 -16.62
CA LYS A 185 -4.58 -11.53 -16.26
C LYS A 185 -4.52 -12.58 -17.39
N THR A 186 -5.61 -12.80 -18.11
CA THR A 186 -5.66 -13.71 -19.26
C THR A 186 -4.73 -13.28 -20.40
N ASP A 187 -4.63 -11.96 -20.67
CA ASP A 187 -3.72 -11.44 -21.70
C ASP A 187 -2.27 -11.76 -21.35
N LEU A 188 -1.90 -11.57 -20.08
CA LEU A 188 -0.55 -11.88 -19.59
C LEU A 188 -0.22 -13.37 -19.71
N LEU A 189 -1.16 -14.24 -19.35
CA LEU A 189 -0.99 -15.70 -19.45
C LEU A 189 -0.81 -16.17 -20.89
N ALA A 190 -1.50 -15.54 -21.84
CA ALA A 190 -1.45 -15.89 -23.25
C ALA A 190 -0.10 -15.56 -23.93
N ALA A 191 0.72 -14.69 -23.37
CA ALA A 191 1.99 -14.23 -23.95
C ALA A 191 3.11 -15.29 -23.88
N GLY A 192 2.99 -16.32 -23.06
CA GLY A 192 3.95 -17.42 -22.90
C GLY A 192 5.19 -17.08 -22.08
N MET A 193 5.19 -16.01 -21.31
CA MET A 193 6.30 -15.61 -20.44
C MET A 193 6.39 -16.51 -19.19
N HIS A 194 7.59 -16.64 -18.62
CA HIS A 194 7.81 -17.35 -17.37
C HIS A 194 7.62 -16.43 -16.14
N TYR A 195 7.88 -15.12 -16.31
CA TYR A 195 7.78 -14.11 -15.27
C TYR A 195 7.30 -12.78 -15.84
N TRP A 196 6.37 -12.15 -15.14
CA TRP A 196 5.94 -10.78 -15.39
C TRP A 196 6.38 -9.86 -14.25
N ALA A 197 7.29 -8.95 -14.57
CA ALA A 197 7.72 -7.87 -13.69
C ALA A 197 6.83 -6.65 -13.91
N LEU A 198 5.82 -6.49 -13.06
CA LEU A 198 4.85 -5.42 -13.16
C LEU A 198 5.20 -4.22 -12.28
N GLY A 199 4.81 -3.02 -12.69
CA GLY A 199 4.81 -1.77 -11.91
C GLY A 199 3.44 -1.11 -11.98
N HIS A 200 3.24 0.04 -11.29
CA HIS A 200 2.06 0.85 -11.19
C HIS A 200 1.26 0.65 -9.89
N VAL A 201 1.13 -0.57 -9.42
CA VAL A 201 0.38 -0.86 -8.18
C VAL A 201 1.33 -0.86 -6.99
N HIS A 202 1.20 0.14 -6.13
CA HIS A 202 2.09 0.34 -4.98
C HIS A 202 1.94 -0.73 -3.89
N THR A 203 0.88 -1.53 -3.94
CA THR A 203 0.68 -2.64 -3.02
C THR A 203 1.26 -3.92 -3.60
N ARG A 204 2.15 -4.55 -2.83
CA ARG A 204 2.73 -5.85 -3.18
C ARG A 204 1.66 -6.91 -3.40
N LYS A 205 1.66 -7.54 -4.59
CA LYS A 205 0.71 -8.60 -4.96
C LYS A 205 1.37 -9.65 -5.86
N VAL A 206 1.09 -10.92 -5.62
CA VAL A 206 1.35 -12.03 -6.55
C VAL A 206 0.01 -12.42 -7.16
N LEU A 207 -0.21 -12.05 -8.42
CA LEU A 207 -1.48 -12.30 -9.11
C LEU A 207 -1.60 -13.73 -9.63
N HIS A 208 -0.45 -14.37 -9.92
CA HIS A 208 -0.36 -15.74 -10.41
C HIS A 208 1.03 -16.32 -10.10
N GLU A 209 1.12 -17.63 -9.88
CA GLU A 209 2.36 -18.28 -9.47
C GLU A 209 3.13 -18.92 -10.64
N ARG A 210 2.45 -19.43 -11.66
CA ARG A 210 3.04 -20.13 -12.82
C ARG A 210 2.26 -19.88 -14.11
N PRO A 211 2.72 -18.96 -14.97
CA PRO A 211 3.88 -18.06 -14.81
C PRO A 211 3.70 -17.10 -13.64
N ALA A 212 4.80 -16.66 -13.05
CA ALA A 212 4.71 -15.70 -11.96
C ALA A 212 4.35 -14.31 -12.50
N ILE A 213 3.25 -13.73 -11.98
CA ILE A 213 2.78 -12.38 -12.32
C ILE A 213 2.80 -11.55 -11.04
N VAL A 214 3.69 -10.55 -10.97
CA VAL A 214 4.10 -9.96 -9.69
C VAL A 214 4.14 -8.45 -9.75
N TYR A 215 3.49 -7.80 -8.78
CA TYR A 215 3.73 -6.42 -8.38
C TYR A 215 4.62 -6.43 -7.12
N PRO A 216 5.80 -5.81 -7.11
CA PRO A 216 6.62 -5.71 -5.91
C PRO A 216 6.08 -4.68 -4.93
N GLY A 217 5.25 -3.74 -5.42
CA GLY A 217 4.85 -2.53 -4.74
C GLY A 217 5.92 -1.44 -4.85
N ASN A 218 5.68 -0.31 -4.20
CA ASN A 218 6.67 0.77 -4.14
C ASN A 218 7.82 0.45 -3.17
N LEU A 219 8.95 1.10 -3.41
CA LEU A 219 10.17 0.86 -2.62
C LEU A 219 10.12 1.49 -1.23
N GLN A 220 9.40 2.62 -1.09
CA GLN A 220 9.23 3.40 0.13
C GLN A 220 7.79 3.89 0.23
N GLY A 221 7.10 3.65 1.35
CA GLY A 221 5.79 4.21 1.61
C GLY A 221 5.85 5.74 1.77
N ARG A 222 4.91 6.47 1.18
CA ARG A 222 4.90 7.94 1.13
C ARG A 222 3.69 8.57 1.82
N ASN A 223 2.73 7.76 2.20
CA ASN A 223 1.50 8.20 2.87
C ASN A 223 0.85 7.06 3.66
N ILE A 224 -0.17 7.39 4.44
CA ILE A 224 -0.86 6.44 5.34
C ILE A 224 -1.59 5.30 4.62
N ARG A 225 -1.83 5.37 3.31
CA ARG A 225 -2.42 4.27 2.54
C ARG A 225 -1.39 3.21 2.18
N GLU A 226 -0.12 3.53 2.32
CA GLU A 226 1.03 2.69 1.96
C GLU A 226 1.70 2.13 3.23
N THR A 227 0.92 1.48 4.08
CA THR A 227 1.38 0.91 5.36
C THR A 227 2.18 -0.38 5.20
N GLY A 228 2.93 -0.73 6.25
CA GLY A 228 3.70 -1.97 6.36
C GLY A 228 5.01 -1.95 5.56
N PRO A 229 5.70 -3.09 5.48
CA PRO A 229 6.99 -3.20 4.80
C PRO A 229 6.90 -2.92 3.30
N ARG A 230 7.80 -2.08 2.78
CA ARG A 230 7.95 -1.74 1.37
C ARG A 230 9.33 -2.17 0.87
N GLY A 231 9.43 -2.48 -0.42
CA GLY A 231 10.70 -3.00 -0.94
C GLY A 231 10.57 -3.65 -2.30
N CYS A 232 11.30 -4.74 -2.51
CA CYS A 232 11.39 -5.44 -3.79
C CYS A 232 11.32 -6.96 -3.59
N TYR A 233 11.26 -7.70 -4.70
CA TYR A 233 11.47 -9.13 -4.69
C TYR A 233 12.88 -9.50 -5.15
N LEU A 234 13.54 -10.37 -4.38
CA LEU A 234 14.61 -11.21 -4.86
C LEU A 234 13.96 -12.46 -5.49
N VAL A 235 14.22 -12.71 -6.75
CA VAL A 235 13.61 -13.78 -7.53
C VAL A 235 14.68 -14.78 -7.92
N GLU A 236 14.47 -16.04 -7.59
CA GLU A 236 15.29 -17.16 -8.04
C GLU A 236 14.48 -18.02 -9.00
N MET A 237 14.91 -18.08 -10.25
CA MET A 237 14.25 -18.92 -11.25
C MET A 237 15.00 -20.24 -11.41
N SER A 238 14.25 -21.34 -11.36
CA SER A 238 14.77 -22.68 -11.61
C SER A 238 14.99 -22.95 -13.10
N GLU A 239 15.63 -24.07 -13.41
CA GLU A 239 15.83 -24.52 -14.79
C GLU A 239 14.50 -24.87 -15.50
N GLU A 240 13.46 -25.18 -14.73
CA GLU A 240 12.10 -25.47 -15.21
C GLU A 240 11.23 -24.20 -15.39
N GLY A 241 11.78 -23.00 -15.11
CA GLY A 241 11.06 -21.71 -15.24
C GLY A 241 10.17 -21.38 -14.05
N GLN A 242 10.35 -22.05 -12.91
CA GLN A 242 9.63 -21.72 -11.71
C GLN A 242 10.35 -20.61 -10.96
N ALA A 243 9.60 -19.55 -10.59
CA ALA A 243 10.10 -18.44 -9.77
C ALA A 243 9.86 -18.72 -8.29
N HIS A 244 10.92 -18.58 -7.48
CA HIS A 244 10.83 -18.49 -6.03
C HIS A 244 11.00 -17.02 -5.63
N LEU A 245 10.05 -16.49 -4.86
CA LEU A 245 9.96 -15.08 -4.52
C LEU A 245 10.32 -14.85 -3.06
N THR A 246 11.38 -14.09 -2.80
CA THR A 246 11.75 -13.65 -1.45
C THR A 246 11.60 -12.14 -1.37
N PHE A 247 10.66 -11.65 -0.54
CA PHE A 247 10.50 -10.22 -0.35
C PHE A 247 11.63 -9.66 0.52
N ARG A 248 12.20 -8.52 0.11
CA ARG A 248 13.20 -7.75 0.84
C ARG A 248 12.62 -6.39 1.19
N ALA A 249 12.41 -6.13 2.48
CA ALA A 249 11.98 -4.83 2.97
C ALA A 249 13.14 -3.84 2.89
N LEU A 250 12.98 -2.76 2.14
CA LEU A 250 14.01 -1.76 1.87
C LEU A 250 13.62 -0.36 2.37
N ASP A 251 12.38 -0.21 2.85
CA ASP A 251 11.84 1.03 3.39
C ASP A 251 12.70 1.58 4.54
N ALA A 252 13.00 2.87 4.51
CA ALA A 252 13.71 3.57 5.58
C ALA A 252 12.76 4.13 6.63
N VAL A 253 11.54 4.48 6.22
CA VAL A 253 10.47 4.96 7.09
C VAL A 253 9.23 4.11 6.84
N ARG A 254 8.72 3.47 7.87
CA ARG A 254 7.57 2.57 7.77
C ARG A 254 6.30 3.25 8.26
N TRP A 255 5.22 3.09 7.51
CA TRP A 255 3.92 3.63 7.86
C TRP A 255 3.06 2.61 8.58
N PHE A 256 2.34 3.10 9.62
CA PHE A 256 1.43 2.30 10.42
C PHE A 256 0.08 2.98 10.58
N HIS A 257 -0.98 2.20 10.57
CA HIS A 257 -2.31 2.63 10.99
C HIS A 257 -2.76 1.75 12.16
N GLN A 258 -2.77 2.31 13.36
CA GLN A 258 -3.10 1.59 14.59
C GLN A 258 -4.47 2.03 15.11
N ARG A 259 -5.35 1.06 15.35
CA ARG A 259 -6.63 1.29 16.03
C ARG A 259 -6.50 0.94 17.49
N LEU A 260 -7.04 1.80 18.35
CA LEU A 260 -7.04 1.64 19.80
C LEU A 260 -8.45 1.80 20.33
N THR A 261 -8.97 0.80 21.04
CA THR A 261 -10.26 0.91 21.70
C THR A 261 -10.13 1.63 23.03
N ILE A 262 -11.06 2.57 23.31
CA ILE A 262 -11.19 3.22 24.61
C ILE A 262 -12.06 2.42 25.59
N ALA A 263 -12.61 1.28 25.18
CA ALA A 263 -13.44 0.46 26.05
C ALA A 263 -12.66 0.03 27.31
N GLY A 264 -13.26 0.30 28.48
CA GLY A 264 -12.65 0.02 29.78
C GLY A 264 -11.67 1.07 30.30
N MET A 265 -11.35 2.12 29.51
CA MET A 265 -10.55 3.25 29.96
C MET A 265 -11.43 4.23 30.76
N GLN A 266 -10.92 4.67 31.90
CA GLN A 266 -11.63 5.58 32.81
C GLN A 266 -10.97 6.96 32.87
N THR A 267 -9.66 7.04 32.64
CA THR A 267 -8.84 8.24 32.84
C THR A 267 -7.98 8.57 31.64
N GLU A 268 -7.53 9.80 31.56
CA GLU A 268 -6.53 10.27 30.59
C GLU A 268 -5.20 9.50 30.72
N GLN A 269 -4.89 9.02 31.93
CA GLN A 269 -3.70 8.20 32.18
C GLN A 269 -3.83 6.85 31.46
N ASP A 270 -5.01 6.21 31.51
CA ASP A 270 -5.25 4.95 30.78
C ASP A 270 -5.03 5.12 29.28
N LEU A 271 -5.49 6.25 28.73
CA LEU A 271 -5.27 6.56 27.31
C LEU A 271 -3.79 6.76 27.00
N LYS A 272 -3.09 7.57 27.81
CA LYS A 272 -1.66 7.83 27.65
C LYS A 272 -0.84 6.54 27.69
N ASP A 273 -1.11 5.67 28.67
CA ASP A 273 -0.41 4.40 28.82
C ASP A 273 -0.68 3.47 27.62
N ARG A 274 -1.94 3.37 27.17
CA ARG A 274 -2.31 2.56 26.01
C ARG A 274 -1.66 3.06 24.70
N VAL A 275 -1.62 4.38 24.52
CA VAL A 275 -0.93 4.97 23.37
C VAL A 275 0.57 4.69 23.45
N GLY A 276 1.19 4.86 24.64
CA GLY A 276 2.60 4.56 24.86
C GLY A 276 2.95 3.10 24.52
N GLU A 277 2.16 2.14 25.03
CA GLU A 277 2.31 0.71 24.70
C GLU A 277 2.20 0.44 23.19
N ALA A 278 1.28 1.14 22.51
CA ALA A 278 1.12 0.98 21.06
C ALA A 278 2.33 1.53 20.29
N LEU A 279 2.88 2.67 20.70
CA LEU A 279 4.06 3.25 20.06
C LEU A 279 5.30 2.37 20.26
N GLU A 280 5.49 1.78 21.42
CA GLU A 280 6.62 0.85 21.65
C GLU A 280 6.48 -0.44 20.81
N ARG A 281 5.29 -1.01 20.69
CA ARG A 281 5.06 -2.14 19.75
C ARG A 281 5.36 -1.76 18.31
N ILE A 282 4.93 -0.56 17.85
CA ILE A 282 5.24 -0.07 16.51
C ILE A 282 6.75 0.09 16.34
N ARG A 283 7.48 0.54 17.36
CA ARG A 283 8.94 0.65 17.32
C ARG A 283 9.62 -0.70 17.10
N GLU A 284 9.13 -1.73 17.78
CA GLU A 284 9.62 -3.10 17.60
C GLU A 284 9.30 -3.62 16.18
N GLU A 285 8.04 -3.45 15.73
CA GLU A 285 7.59 -3.88 14.39
C GLU A 285 8.28 -3.11 13.25
N ALA A 286 8.73 -1.88 13.50
CA ALA A 286 9.49 -1.10 12.54
C ALA A 286 10.88 -1.68 12.25
N ASP A 287 11.37 -2.61 13.10
CA ASP A 287 12.59 -3.38 12.87
C ASP A 287 13.80 -2.47 12.59
N GLY A 288 14.07 -1.54 13.51
CA GLY A 288 15.17 -0.59 13.44
C GLY A 288 15.01 0.55 12.44
N ARG A 289 13.82 0.74 11.87
CA ARG A 289 13.46 1.84 10.97
C ARG A 289 12.78 2.98 11.73
N ASP A 290 12.69 4.12 11.08
CA ASP A 290 11.78 5.16 11.51
C ASP A 290 10.35 4.74 11.22
N ALA A 291 9.40 5.20 12.01
CA ALA A 291 7.99 4.92 11.81
C ALA A 291 7.15 6.20 11.78
N VAL A 292 6.11 6.18 10.97
CA VAL A 292 5.04 7.18 10.99
C VAL A 292 3.74 6.45 11.27
N VAL A 293 2.97 6.90 12.25
CA VAL A 293 1.74 6.24 12.67
C VAL A 293 0.56 7.18 12.68
N ARG A 294 -0.55 6.72 12.14
CA ARG A 294 -1.89 7.27 12.41
C ARG A 294 -2.57 6.40 13.48
N LEU A 295 -3.00 7.05 14.55
CA LEU A 295 -3.81 6.40 15.57
C LEU A 295 -5.29 6.70 15.31
N THR A 296 -6.15 5.69 15.41
CA THR A 296 -7.61 5.86 15.41
C THR A 296 -8.14 5.33 16.72
N LEU A 297 -8.69 6.24 17.53
CA LEU A 297 -9.38 5.87 18.76
C LEU A 297 -10.80 5.44 18.41
N GLU A 298 -11.23 4.28 18.90
CA GLU A 298 -12.55 3.72 18.63
C GLU A 298 -13.17 3.09 19.87
N GLY A 299 -14.42 2.66 19.75
CA GLY A 299 -15.14 2.04 20.85
C GLY A 299 -15.90 3.05 21.72
N ARG A 300 -16.49 2.55 22.80
CA ARG A 300 -17.34 3.32 23.71
C ARG A 300 -16.74 3.37 25.10
N GLY A 301 -16.89 4.52 25.74
CA GLY A 301 -16.42 4.69 27.12
C GLY A 301 -16.58 6.12 27.61
N PRO A 302 -16.38 6.34 28.95
CA PRO A 302 -16.55 7.65 29.56
C PRO A 302 -15.59 8.71 29.02
N LEU A 303 -14.41 8.30 28.51
CA LEU A 303 -13.43 9.22 27.90
C LEU A 303 -13.93 9.91 26.64
N SER A 304 -14.88 9.34 25.89
CA SER A 304 -15.38 9.95 24.64
C SER A 304 -15.85 11.40 24.84
N GLY A 305 -16.52 11.70 25.98
CA GLY A 305 -16.96 13.05 26.31
C GLY A 305 -15.81 14.04 26.53
N LEU A 306 -14.68 13.58 27.07
CA LEU A 306 -13.46 14.39 27.28
C LEU A 306 -12.70 14.59 25.96
N LEU A 307 -12.61 13.56 25.13
CA LEU A 307 -11.94 13.61 23.81
C LEU A 307 -12.61 14.63 22.89
N ARG A 308 -13.93 14.71 22.89
CA ARG A 308 -14.70 15.67 22.07
C ARG A 308 -14.66 17.11 22.60
N ARG A 309 -14.39 17.30 23.90
CA ARG A 309 -14.34 18.63 24.52
C ARG A 309 -12.90 19.07 24.66
N GLY A 310 -12.51 20.10 23.89
CA GLY A 310 -11.23 20.74 24.08
C GLY A 310 -10.13 20.30 23.09
N LYS A 311 -8.87 20.47 23.53
CA LYS A 311 -7.67 20.28 22.71
C LYS A 311 -6.85 19.04 23.12
N MET A 312 -7.43 18.17 23.95
CA MET A 312 -6.70 17.06 24.56
C MET A 312 -5.91 16.19 23.55
N LEU A 313 -6.53 15.79 22.44
CA LEU A 313 -5.83 15.01 21.42
C LEU A 313 -4.73 15.80 20.72
N GLN A 314 -4.91 17.10 20.56
CA GLN A 314 -3.89 17.98 19.97
C GLN A 314 -2.70 18.12 20.93
N GLU A 315 -2.96 18.33 22.19
CA GLU A 315 -1.93 18.45 23.26
C GLU A 315 -1.19 17.12 23.43
N LEU A 316 -1.91 15.99 23.53
CA LEU A 316 -1.31 14.66 23.59
C LEU A 316 -0.43 14.39 22.35
N THR A 317 -0.92 14.73 21.15
CA THR A 317 -0.14 14.55 19.92
C THR A 317 1.15 15.40 19.94
N ALA A 318 1.07 16.64 20.44
CA ALA A 318 2.23 17.52 20.54
C ALA A 318 3.29 16.97 21.51
N GLU A 319 2.88 16.51 22.68
CA GLU A 319 3.78 15.92 23.69
C GLU A 319 4.44 14.64 23.17
N LEU A 320 3.67 13.73 22.55
CA LEU A 320 4.21 12.50 21.96
C LEU A 320 5.26 12.81 20.87
N ARG A 321 5.06 13.88 20.09
CA ARG A 321 6.01 14.30 19.05
C ARG A 321 7.29 14.88 19.63
N LEU A 322 7.20 15.65 20.71
CA LEU A 322 8.38 16.19 21.40
C LEU A 322 9.31 15.08 21.89
N ASP A 323 8.75 14.04 22.50
CA ASP A 323 9.53 12.91 22.99
C ASP A 323 10.26 12.17 21.86
N GLU A 324 9.76 12.22 20.63
CA GLU A 324 10.29 11.49 19.46
C GLU A 324 11.33 12.31 18.65
N GLU A 325 11.38 13.64 18.77
CA GLU A 325 12.29 14.49 17.99
C GLU A 325 13.78 14.18 18.25
N GLU A 326 14.12 13.88 19.49
CA GLU A 326 15.52 13.61 19.91
C GLU A 326 15.95 12.14 19.70
N ARG A 327 15.01 11.24 19.45
CA ARG A 327 15.31 9.81 19.31
C ARG A 327 16.11 9.51 18.04
N SER A 328 17.01 8.55 18.15
CA SER A 328 17.79 8.05 16.99
C SER A 328 16.90 7.37 15.94
N ARG A 329 15.80 6.75 16.38
CA ARG A 329 14.72 6.20 15.55
C ARG A 329 13.40 6.69 16.11
N PHE A 330 12.68 7.48 15.34
CA PHE A 330 11.41 8.06 15.77
C PHE A 330 10.21 7.14 15.45
N VAL A 331 9.15 7.26 16.24
CA VAL A 331 7.80 6.81 15.93
C VAL A 331 6.91 8.06 15.89
N TRP A 332 6.80 8.67 14.72
CA TRP A 332 6.11 9.93 14.56
C TRP A 332 4.60 9.75 14.47
N VAL A 333 3.86 10.32 15.41
CA VAL A 333 2.40 10.35 15.37
C VAL A 333 1.96 11.40 14.34
N GLU A 334 1.48 10.95 13.18
CA GLU A 334 1.00 11.83 12.11
C GLU A 334 -0.31 12.50 12.53
N SER A 335 -1.25 11.70 13.06
CA SER A 335 -2.52 12.19 13.61
C SER A 335 -3.13 11.19 14.58
N ILE A 336 -4.01 11.70 15.47
CA ILE A 336 -4.92 10.91 16.28
C ILE A 336 -6.34 11.26 15.87
N GLU A 337 -7.05 10.29 15.26
CA GLU A 337 -8.45 10.42 14.84
C GLU A 337 -9.37 9.92 15.96
N ASP A 338 -10.37 10.73 16.33
CA ASP A 338 -11.41 10.34 17.28
C ASP A 338 -12.63 9.76 16.52
N ARG A 339 -12.86 8.47 16.71
CA ARG A 339 -14.06 7.73 16.28
C ARG A 339 -14.76 7.07 17.46
N THR A 340 -14.56 7.63 18.66
CA THR A 340 -15.14 7.11 19.87
C THR A 340 -16.59 7.55 20.04
N ALA A 341 -17.32 6.81 20.86
CA ALA A 341 -18.69 7.14 21.26
C ALA A 341 -18.83 7.06 22.78
N GLY A 342 -19.79 7.80 23.31
CA GLY A 342 -20.15 7.74 24.73
C GLY A 342 -20.67 6.36 25.13
N GLU A 343 -20.64 6.09 26.41
CA GLU A 343 -21.35 4.93 26.94
C GLU A 343 -22.84 5.02 26.61
N LEU A 344 -23.42 3.91 26.20
CA LEU A 344 -24.84 3.78 25.96
C LEU A 344 -25.39 2.72 26.92
N ASP A 345 -26.22 3.15 27.83
CA ASP A 345 -27.05 2.21 28.56
C ASP A 345 -28.31 1.88 27.75
N LEU A 346 -28.13 0.96 26.78
CA LEU A 346 -29.23 0.51 25.91
C LEU A 346 -30.37 -0.10 26.73
N ALA A 347 -30.10 -0.67 27.93
CA ALA A 347 -31.14 -1.23 28.80
C ALA A 347 -31.98 -0.12 29.41
N ALA A 348 -31.37 0.95 29.89
CA ALA A 348 -32.08 2.12 30.39
C ALA A 348 -32.88 2.82 29.28
N LEU A 349 -32.26 3.03 28.11
CA LEU A 349 -32.89 3.65 26.91
C LEU A 349 -34.13 2.86 26.45
N ARG A 350 -34.10 1.52 26.51
CA ARG A 350 -35.26 0.67 26.18
C ARG A 350 -36.44 0.87 27.10
N GLN A 351 -36.23 1.31 28.36
CA GLN A 351 -37.30 1.58 29.32
C GLN A 351 -37.95 2.96 29.12
N GLU A 352 -37.31 3.83 28.36
CA GLU A 352 -37.83 5.16 28.09
C GLU A 352 -39.09 5.11 27.22
N LYS A 353 -40.04 6.00 27.50
CA LYS A 353 -41.20 6.26 26.63
C LYS A 353 -40.85 7.31 25.58
N SER A 354 -39.93 6.93 24.69
CA SER A 354 -39.40 7.77 23.61
C SER A 354 -39.38 6.98 22.30
N PHE A 355 -39.27 7.69 21.17
CA PHE A 355 -39.09 7.06 19.86
C PHE A 355 -37.87 6.12 19.85
N LEU A 356 -36.75 6.55 20.47
CA LEU A 356 -35.56 5.73 20.60
C LEU A 356 -35.83 4.46 21.41
N GLY A 357 -36.55 4.58 22.54
CA GLY A 357 -36.95 3.42 23.35
C GLY A 357 -37.81 2.43 22.58
N ASP A 358 -38.77 2.92 21.78
CA ASP A 358 -39.59 2.07 20.88
C ASP A 358 -38.76 1.38 19.81
N LEU A 359 -37.83 2.10 19.19
CA LEU A 359 -36.92 1.57 18.19
C LEU A 359 -36.04 0.44 18.76
N LEU A 360 -35.46 0.65 19.96
CA LEU A 360 -34.58 -0.32 20.58
C LEU A 360 -35.34 -1.58 21.05
N ARG A 361 -36.59 -1.44 21.51
CA ARG A 361 -37.48 -2.59 21.81
C ARG A 361 -37.84 -3.39 20.57
N TYR A 362 -38.12 -2.69 19.47
CA TYR A 362 -38.38 -3.35 18.19
C TYR A 362 -37.15 -4.13 17.67
N ALA A 363 -35.98 -3.53 17.74
CA ALA A 363 -34.73 -4.19 17.34
C ALA A 363 -34.41 -5.42 18.23
N GLU A 364 -34.67 -5.33 19.53
CA GLU A 364 -34.54 -6.49 20.47
C GLU A 364 -35.51 -7.64 20.12
N ALA A 365 -36.74 -7.32 19.75
CA ALA A 365 -37.70 -8.34 19.29
C ALA A 365 -37.23 -9.02 18.01
N LEU A 366 -36.63 -8.29 17.04
CA LEU A 366 -36.05 -8.84 15.82
C LEU A 366 -34.87 -9.76 16.10
N GLN A 367 -34.04 -9.48 17.11
CA GLN A 367 -32.91 -10.33 17.48
C GLN A 367 -33.34 -11.69 18.03
N GLY A 368 -34.56 -11.78 18.59
CA GLY A 368 -35.17 -13.02 19.13
C GLY A 368 -35.86 -13.90 18.08
N ASP A 369 -36.07 -13.44 16.85
CA ASP A 369 -36.80 -14.14 15.80
C ASP A 369 -36.05 -14.09 14.46
N ASP A 370 -35.46 -15.22 14.07
CA ASP A 370 -34.68 -15.35 12.83
C ASP A 370 -35.51 -15.03 11.56
N GLY A 371 -36.78 -15.40 11.56
CA GLY A 371 -37.68 -15.15 10.43
C GLY A 371 -37.98 -13.66 10.25
N ALA A 372 -38.32 -12.98 11.36
CA ALA A 372 -38.54 -11.54 11.39
C ALA A 372 -37.26 -10.77 11.05
N LEU A 373 -36.12 -11.21 11.55
CA LEU A 373 -34.80 -10.61 11.28
C LEU A 373 -34.46 -10.68 9.77
N HIS A 374 -34.64 -11.82 9.13
CA HIS A 374 -34.41 -11.96 7.70
C HIS A 374 -35.38 -11.14 6.86
N ALA A 375 -36.65 -11.08 7.23
CA ALA A 375 -37.64 -10.26 6.54
C ALA A 375 -37.28 -8.77 6.61
N PHE A 376 -36.93 -8.28 7.80
CA PHE A 376 -36.47 -6.91 8.01
C PHE A 376 -35.19 -6.60 7.22
N ALA A 377 -34.21 -7.50 7.25
CA ALA A 377 -32.97 -7.34 6.50
C ALA A 377 -33.24 -7.28 4.98
N GLY A 378 -34.17 -8.09 4.49
CA GLY A 378 -34.59 -8.07 3.09
C GLY A 378 -35.15 -6.72 2.64
N GLU A 379 -35.96 -6.07 3.47
CA GLU A 379 -36.48 -4.74 3.21
C GLU A 379 -35.41 -3.65 3.37
N ALA A 380 -34.70 -3.63 4.48
CA ALA A 380 -33.72 -2.60 4.82
C ALA A 380 -32.54 -2.57 3.83
N LEU A 381 -32.13 -3.74 3.33
CA LEU A 381 -31.00 -3.88 2.42
C LEU A 381 -31.42 -3.98 0.94
N ALA A 382 -32.69 -3.80 0.62
CA ALA A 382 -33.20 -3.90 -0.75
C ALA A 382 -32.47 -2.99 -1.74
N ALA A 383 -32.12 -1.77 -1.32
CA ALA A 383 -31.38 -0.82 -2.13
C ALA A 383 -29.94 -1.31 -2.49
N LEU A 384 -29.34 -2.14 -1.66
CA LEU A 384 -27.99 -2.70 -1.89
C LEU A 384 -28.01 -3.91 -2.84
N GLN A 385 -29.18 -4.49 -3.11
CA GLN A 385 -29.30 -5.63 -4.05
C GLN A 385 -29.05 -5.22 -5.51
N SER A 386 -29.08 -3.92 -5.82
CA SER A 386 -28.74 -3.37 -7.14
C SER A 386 -27.23 -3.21 -7.37
N LEU A 387 -26.38 -3.48 -6.39
CA LEU A 387 -24.93 -3.43 -6.53
C LEU A 387 -24.41 -4.65 -7.30
N PRO A 388 -23.24 -4.54 -7.98
CA PRO A 388 -22.65 -5.66 -8.73
C PRO A 388 -22.50 -6.92 -7.88
N GLN A 389 -22.74 -8.08 -8.45
CA GLN A 389 -22.76 -9.41 -7.77
C GLN A 389 -21.45 -9.79 -7.05
N SER A 390 -20.34 -9.07 -7.25
CA SER A 390 -19.09 -9.24 -6.53
C SER A 390 -19.19 -8.98 -5.01
N ALA A 391 -20.22 -8.30 -4.54
CA ALA A 391 -20.43 -7.97 -3.12
C ALA A 391 -21.26 -9.02 -2.35
N GLY A 392 -21.80 -10.05 -3.01
CA GLY A 392 -22.76 -11.00 -2.43
C GLY A 392 -24.15 -10.36 -2.19
N ASN A 393 -25.13 -11.17 -1.84
CA ASN A 393 -26.45 -10.67 -1.39
C ASN A 393 -26.40 -10.46 0.14
N PRO A 394 -26.33 -9.22 0.65
CA PRO A 394 -26.20 -8.99 2.09
C PRO A 394 -27.42 -9.48 2.88
N ALA A 395 -28.60 -9.54 2.27
CA ALA A 395 -29.81 -10.07 2.93
C ALA A 395 -29.79 -11.61 3.09
N ALA A 396 -28.90 -12.30 2.40
CA ALA A 396 -28.68 -13.75 2.53
C ALA A 396 -27.60 -14.12 3.56
N ALA A 397 -27.12 -13.17 4.36
CA ALA A 397 -26.18 -13.44 5.44
C ALA A 397 -26.81 -14.35 6.50
N ASP A 398 -25.97 -15.11 7.19
CA ASP A 398 -26.44 -15.96 8.28
C ASP A 398 -27.04 -15.10 9.43
N PRO A 399 -27.94 -15.67 10.28
CA PRO A 399 -28.62 -14.93 11.33
C PRO A 399 -27.68 -14.24 12.32
N GLU A 400 -26.54 -14.83 12.65
CA GLU A 400 -25.57 -14.22 13.59
C GLU A 400 -24.98 -12.93 13.01
N ARG A 401 -24.65 -12.93 11.72
CA ARG A 401 -24.12 -11.74 11.04
C ARG A 401 -25.18 -10.63 10.91
N LEU A 402 -26.45 -11.00 10.67
CA LEU A 402 -27.55 -10.05 10.66
C LEU A 402 -27.78 -9.44 12.06
N ARG A 403 -27.64 -10.22 13.13
CA ARG A 403 -27.69 -9.72 14.51
C ARG A 403 -26.55 -8.77 14.83
N GLU A 404 -25.33 -9.06 14.36
CA GLU A 404 -24.20 -8.16 14.51
C GLU A 404 -24.47 -6.80 13.84
N TRP A 405 -24.97 -6.82 12.61
CA TRP A 405 -25.32 -5.59 11.90
C TRP A 405 -26.46 -4.83 12.58
N LEU A 406 -27.48 -5.53 13.06
CA LEU A 406 -28.58 -4.92 13.78
C LEU A 406 -28.10 -4.25 15.09
N ARG A 407 -27.22 -4.92 15.87
CA ARG A 407 -26.62 -4.33 17.08
C ARG A 407 -25.77 -3.07 16.74
N ALA A 408 -25.04 -3.09 15.65
CA ALA A 408 -24.28 -1.92 15.19
C ALA A 408 -25.23 -0.78 14.78
N ALA A 409 -26.34 -1.09 14.12
CA ALA A 409 -27.37 -0.12 13.73
C ALA A 409 -28.12 0.46 14.96
N GLU A 410 -28.44 -0.36 15.97
CA GLU A 410 -29.02 0.11 17.26
C GLU A 410 -28.10 1.14 17.93
N ALA A 411 -26.80 0.83 18.01
CA ALA A 411 -25.82 1.71 18.60
C ALA A 411 -25.70 3.04 17.83
N LEU A 412 -25.68 2.97 16.50
CA LEU A 412 -25.62 4.16 15.64
C LEU A 412 -26.89 5.02 15.75
N ALA A 413 -28.06 4.39 15.75
CA ALA A 413 -29.34 5.08 15.91
C ALA A 413 -29.44 5.77 17.29
N ALA A 414 -28.97 5.11 18.35
CA ALA A 414 -28.92 5.70 19.67
C ALA A 414 -27.98 6.92 19.73
N ASP A 415 -26.82 6.87 19.09
CA ASP A 415 -25.90 8.01 18.99
C ASP A 415 -26.52 9.21 18.26
N LEU A 416 -27.13 8.96 17.10
CA LEU A 416 -27.72 10.01 16.26
C LEU A 416 -28.92 10.67 16.96
N LEU A 417 -29.81 9.87 17.53
CA LEU A 417 -31.02 10.38 18.18
C LEU A 417 -30.78 10.98 19.57
N SER A 418 -29.69 10.56 20.26
CA SER A 418 -29.32 11.17 21.56
C SER A 418 -28.56 12.50 21.35
N ALA A 419 -27.85 12.68 20.24
CA ALA A 419 -27.13 13.93 19.93
C ALA A 419 -28.08 15.08 19.60
N ASP A 420 -29.24 14.81 18.97
CA ASP A 420 -30.25 15.82 18.62
C ASP A 420 -31.09 16.27 19.86
N GLY A 421 -31.09 15.52 20.95
CA GLY A 421 -31.79 15.89 22.19
C GLY A 421 -31.08 16.93 23.06
N GLY A 422 -29.83 17.28 22.78
CA GLY A 422 -29.01 18.22 23.57
C GLY A 422 -29.04 19.68 23.11
N GLY A 423 -29.83 20.02 22.08
CA GLY A 423 -29.86 21.35 21.45
C GLY A 423 -31.13 22.22 21.72
N ALA A 424 -31.93 21.86 22.73
CA ALA A 424 -33.10 22.69 23.09
C ALA A 424 -33.12 22.90 24.62
N GLY A 425 -32.42 23.95 25.08
CA GLY A 425 -32.44 24.40 26.46
C GLY A 425 -31.60 25.67 26.57
#